data_371eb9e3c8a40af4daf40cf4898e4359
#
_entry.id   371eb9e3c8a40af4daf40cf4898e4359
#
_cell.length_a   1.000
_cell.length_b   1.000
_cell.length_c   1.000
_cell.angle_alpha   90.00
_cell.angle_beta   90.00
_cell.angle_gamma   90.00
#
_symmetry.space_group_name_H-M   'P 1'
#
loop_
_entity.id
_entity.type
_entity.pdbx_description
1 polymer ?
#
loop_
_entity_poly.entity_id
_entity_poly.type
_entity_poly.pdbx_seq_one_letter_code
_entity_poly.pdbx_strand_id
1 'polypeptide(L)'
;VIFDKIFXYIYSVAVADESLTAFNDLKLGQKYKFILFGLNDAKTEIVVKETSTEPSYDAFLEKLPENDCLYAVYDFEYQISETEGKRSKIVFITWSPDTAPIRSKMVYAASKDALRRALNGIYADVQGTDFSEVAYDDILAKVTQTAH
;
A
#
# COMPACT_ATOMS: atom_id res chain seq x y z
N VAL A 1 0.86 -32.56 4.52
CA VAL A 1 0.76 -32.30 5.92
C VAL A 1 0.07 -30.95 6.14
N ILE A 2 -0.48 -30.74 7.32
CA ILE A 2 -1.28 -29.55 7.57
C ILE A 2 -0.47 -28.28 7.37
N PHE A 3 0.77 -28.27 7.85
CA PHE A 3 1.61 -27.08 7.72
C PHE A 3 1.82 -26.71 6.25
N ASP A 4 2.05 -27.71 5.40
CA ASP A 4 2.25 -27.45 3.98
C ASP A 4 0.97 -26.91 3.35
N LYS A 5 -0.18 -27.42 3.77
CA LYS A 5 -1.43 -26.93 3.22
C LYS A 5 -1.69 -25.49 3.61
N ILE A 6 -1.36 -25.12 4.83
CA ILE A 6 -1.53 -23.75 5.27
C ILE A 6 -0.60 -22.82 4.48
N PHE A 7 0.59 -23.23 4.27
CA PHE A 7 1.54 -22.47 3.47
C PHE A 7 1.05 -22.24 2.05
N UNK A 8 0.63 -23.26 1.61
CA UNK A 8 0.23 -23.19 0.44
C UNK A 8 -0.78 -22.35 0.19
N TYR A 9 -1.60 -22.44 0.98
CA TYR A 9 -2.78 -21.62 0.87
C TYR A 9 -2.39 -20.16 0.84
N ILE A 10 -1.50 -19.77 1.74
CA ILE A 10 -1.05 -18.38 1.79
C ILE A 10 -0.32 -18.00 0.52
N TYR A 11 0.55 -18.88 0.03
CA TYR A 11 1.31 -18.56 -1.17
C TYR A 11 0.46 -18.62 -2.45
N SER A 12 -0.77 -19.10 -2.36
CA SER A 12 -1.62 -19.16 -3.53
C SER A 12 -2.43 -17.89 -3.76
N VAL A 13 -2.22 -16.87 -2.94
CA VAL A 13 -2.95 -15.61 -3.09
C VAL A 13 -2.59 -14.96 -4.43
N ALA A 14 -3.61 -14.60 -5.18
CA ALA A 14 -3.44 -13.95 -6.48
C ALA A 14 -3.72 -12.46 -6.37
N VAL A 15 -3.28 -11.73 -7.36
CA VAL A 15 -3.60 -10.30 -7.45
C VAL A 15 -4.70 -10.16 -8.50
N ALA A 16 -5.85 -9.65 -8.09
CA ALA A 16 -6.97 -9.51 -9.01
C ALA A 16 -6.64 -8.55 -10.14
N ASP A 17 -7.17 -8.82 -11.33
CA ASP A 17 -6.93 -7.94 -12.47
C ASP A 17 -7.34 -6.51 -12.19
N GLU A 18 -8.43 -6.32 -11.45
CA GLU A 18 -8.86 -4.96 -11.14
C GLU A 18 -7.83 -4.19 -10.31
N SER A 19 -7.05 -4.92 -9.50
CA SER A 19 -5.99 -4.26 -8.73
C SER A 19 -4.91 -3.72 -9.65
N LEU A 20 -4.54 -4.47 -10.66
CA LEU A 20 -3.54 -4.01 -11.61
C LEU A 20 -4.06 -2.85 -12.45
N THR A 21 -5.31 -2.92 -12.85
CA THR A 21 -5.92 -1.84 -13.62
C THR A 21 -5.95 -0.55 -12.80
N ALA A 22 -6.37 -0.64 -11.55
CA ALA A 22 -6.43 0.55 -10.70
C ALA A 22 -5.03 1.14 -10.51
N PHE A 23 -4.04 0.29 -10.30
CA PHE A 23 -2.68 0.78 -10.11
C PHE A 23 -2.18 1.50 -11.37
N ASN A 24 -2.44 0.94 -12.54
CA ASN A 24 -2.01 1.59 -13.76
C ASN A 24 -2.74 2.92 -13.97
N ASP A 25 -4.01 2.99 -13.59
CA ASP A 25 -4.74 4.25 -13.66
C ASP A 25 -4.12 5.30 -12.75
N LEU A 26 -3.67 4.90 -11.59
CA LEU A 26 -3.00 5.83 -10.69
C LEU A 26 -1.64 6.24 -11.25
N LYS A 27 -0.85 5.29 -11.72
CA LYS A 27 0.52 5.54 -12.11
C LYS A 27 0.61 6.28 -13.44
N LEU A 28 -0.12 5.81 -14.42
CA LEU A 28 -0.01 6.35 -15.79
C LEU A 28 -1.07 7.38 -16.10
N GLY A 29 -2.28 7.17 -15.58
CA GLY A 29 -3.38 8.06 -15.87
C GLY A 29 -3.60 9.15 -14.85
N GLN A 30 -2.92 9.08 -13.72
CA GLN A 30 -3.10 10.02 -12.63
C GLN A 30 -4.57 10.18 -12.25
N LYS A 31 -5.29 9.07 -12.33
CA LYS A 31 -6.71 9.09 -12.08
C LYS A 31 -7.05 9.10 -10.59
N TYR A 32 -6.18 8.49 -9.79
CA TYR A 32 -6.39 8.39 -8.34
C TYR A 32 -5.22 8.97 -7.60
N LYS A 33 -5.49 9.46 -6.39
CA LYS A 33 -4.43 9.87 -5.47
C LYS A 33 -3.93 8.69 -4.67
N PHE A 34 -4.84 7.83 -4.24
CA PHE A 34 -4.42 6.63 -3.53
C PHE A 34 -5.39 5.49 -3.79
N ILE A 35 -4.91 4.28 -3.52
CA ILE A 35 -5.68 3.06 -3.62
C ILE A 35 -5.45 2.25 -2.37
N LEU A 36 -6.52 1.71 -1.80
CA LEU A 36 -6.43 0.76 -0.70
C LEU A 36 -6.72 -0.63 -1.24
N PHE A 37 -5.83 -1.57 -0.93
CA PHE A 37 -5.98 -2.97 -1.33
C PHE A 37 -6.16 -3.84 -0.09
N GLY A 38 -6.86 -4.94 -0.27
CA GLY A 38 -7.00 -5.91 0.79
C GLY A 38 -7.31 -7.26 0.23
N LEU A 39 -7.42 -8.24 1.12
CA LEU A 39 -7.77 -9.58 0.70
C LEU A 39 -9.28 -9.69 0.58
N ASN A 40 -9.74 -10.48 -0.40
CA ASN A 40 -11.17 -10.76 -0.50
C ASN A 40 -11.58 -11.65 0.67
N ASP A 41 -12.89 -11.90 0.80
CA ASP A 41 -13.39 -12.66 1.94
C ASP A 41 -12.80 -14.06 2.00
N ALA A 42 -12.57 -14.65 0.84
CA ALA A 42 -12.02 -16.01 0.79
C ALA A 42 -10.53 -16.06 1.05
N LYS A 43 -9.86 -14.91 1.13
CA LYS A 43 -8.42 -14.83 1.30
C LYS A 43 -7.65 -15.45 0.15
N THR A 44 -8.19 -15.38 -1.05
CA THR A 44 -7.57 -15.96 -2.23
C THR A 44 -7.05 -14.91 -3.20
N GLU A 45 -7.53 -13.67 -3.08
CA GLU A 45 -7.12 -12.61 -4.01
C GLU A 45 -6.95 -11.30 -3.29
N ILE A 46 -6.01 -10.51 -3.78
CA ILE A 46 -5.84 -9.13 -3.34
C ILE A 46 -6.67 -8.27 -4.29
N VAL A 47 -7.62 -7.54 -3.71
CA VAL A 47 -8.58 -6.75 -4.46
C VAL A 47 -8.53 -5.30 -4.05
N VAL A 48 -9.12 -4.44 -4.87
CA VAL A 48 -9.24 -3.02 -4.54
C VAL A 48 -10.35 -2.84 -3.52
N LYS A 49 -10.02 -2.22 -2.40
CA LYS A 49 -11.02 -1.90 -1.39
C LYS A 49 -11.57 -0.50 -1.56
N GLU A 50 -10.72 0.43 -2.00
CA GLU A 50 -11.16 1.81 -2.18
C GLU A 50 -10.15 2.53 -3.06
N THR A 51 -10.66 3.46 -3.89
CA THR A 51 -9.82 4.39 -4.63
C THR A 51 -10.26 5.81 -4.27
N SER A 52 -9.35 6.76 -4.39
CA SER A 52 -9.70 8.13 -4.04
C SER A 52 -8.89 9.13 -4.84
N THR A 53 -9.54 10.25 -5.17
CA THR A 53 -8.86 11.39 -5.79
C THR A 53 -8.59 12.49 -4.76
N GLU A 54 -8.91 12.24 -3.50
CA GLU A 54 -8.77 13.24 -2.44
C GLU A 54 -7.32 13.65 -2.26
N PRO A 55 -6.99 14.94 -2.41
CA PRO A 55 -5.58 15.35 -2.32
C PRO A 55 -5.03 15.44 -0.90
N SER A 56 -5.90 15.47 0.10
CA SER A 56 -5.44 15.63 1.48
C SER A 56 -4.81 14.34 1.99
N TYR A 57 -3.58 14.45 2.49
CA TYR A 57 -2.93 13.29 3.09
C TYR A 57 -3.62 12.89 4.39
N ASP A 58 -4.16 13.87 5.12
CA ASP A 58 -4.91 13.54 6.33
C ASP A 58 -6.14 12.70 6.01
N ALA A 59 -6.79 12.97 4.89
CA ALA A 59 -7.93 12.15 4.48
C ALA A 59 -7.52 10.71 4.23
N PHE A 60 -6.33 10.51 3.65
CA PHE A 60 -5.80 9.17 3.47
C PHE A 60 -5.58 8.48 4.82
N LEU A 61 -4.97 9.20 5.76
CA LEU A 61 -4.69 8.59 7.06
C LEU A 61 -5.96 8.16 7.77
N GLU A 62 -7.05 8.91 7.57
CA GLU A 62 -8.31 8.55 8.19
C GLU A 62 -8.88 7.24 7.67
N LYS A 63 -8.46 6.82 6.49
CA LYS A 63 -8.92 5.56 5.92
C LYS A 63 -8.22 4.34 6.46
N LEU A 64 -7.10 4.51 7.14
CA LEU A 64 -6.35 3.39 7.68
C LEU A 64 -7.07 2.87 8.93
N PRO A 65 -7.45 1.58 8.92
CA PRO A 65 -8.22 1.07 10.06
C PRO A 65 -7.36 0.91 11.30
N GLU A 66 -7.96 1.15 12.47
CA GLU A 66 -7.24 1.03 13.72
C GLU A 66 -6.86 -0.40 14.05
N ASN A 67 -7.71 -1.34 13.67
CA ASN A 67 -7.59 -2.71 14.17
C ASN A 67 -7.57 -3.75 13.05
N ASP A 68 -7.16 -3.35 11.85
CA ASP A 68 -7.12 -4.30 10.76
C ASP A 68 -5.99 -3.94 9.81
N CYS A 69 -5.62 -4.86 8.95
CA CYS A 69 -4.52 -4.68 8.01
C CYS A 69 -5.04 -4.27 6.64
N LEU A 70 -4.18 -3.58 5.90
CA LEU A 70 -4.40 -3.37 4.48
C LEU A 70 -3.10 -2.98 3.81
N TYR A 71 -3.12 -2.90 2.50
CA TYR A 71 -2.04 -2.32 1.72
C TYR A 71 -2.55 -1.03 1.09
N ALA A 72 -1.65 -0.10 0.86
CA ALA A 72 -2.01 1.14 0.20
C ALA A 72 -0.94 1.54 -0.78
N VAL A 73 -1.37 2.21 -1.83
CA VAL A 73 -0.46 2.84 -2.78
C VAL A 73 -0.86 4.30 -2.84
N TYR A 74 0.11 5.18 -2.64
CA TYR A 74 -0.12 6.60 -2.58
C TYR A 74 0.76 7.32 -3.58
N ASP A 75 0.17 8.19 -4.39
CA ASP A 75 0.91 9.05 -5.32
C ASP A 75 1.34 10.28 -4.55
N PHE A 76 2.57 10.24 -4.03
CA PHE A 76 3.07 11.25 -3.11
C PHE A 76 3.74 12.38 -3.86
N GLU A 77 3.15 13.55 -3.82
CA GLU A 77 3.72 14.74 -4.45
C GLU A 77 4.45 15.59 -3.43
N TYR A 78 5.56 16.15 -3.85
CA TYR A 78 6.34 17.01 -2.98
C TYR A 78 7.14 17.98 -3.84
N GLN A 79 7.64 19.02 -3.20
CA GLN A 79 8.44 20.03 -3.88
C GLN A 79 9.72 20.23 -3.11
N ILE A 80 10.87 20.00 -3.78
CA ILE A 80 12.16 20.15 -3.12
C ILE A 80 12.52 21.63 -3.00
N SER A 81 12.27 22.40 -4.04
CA SER A 81 12.55 23.82 -4.06
C SER A 81 11.61 24.47 -5.06
N GLU A 82 11.54 25.80 -4.98
CA GLU A 82 10.67 26.53 -5.91
C GLU A 82 11.13 26.41 -7.34
N THR A 83 12.43 26.27 -7.56
CA THR A 83 12.96 26.22 -8.91
C THR A 83 12.86 24.83 -9.54
N GLU A 84 12.82 23.79 -8.73
CA GLU A 84 12.79 22.45 -9.28
C GLU A 84 11.38 21.93 -9.56
N GLY A 85 10.37 22.62 -9.03
CA GLY A 85 9.00 22.20 -9.28
C GLY A 85 8.60 21.00 -8.46
N LYS A 86 7.44 20.50 -8.79
CA LYS A 86 6.88 19.37 -8.05
C LYS A 86 7.39 18.05 -8.58
N ARG A 87 7.52 17.09 -7.68
CA ARG A 87 7.86 15.72 -8.00
C ARG A 87 6.80 14.80 -7.44
N SER A 88 6.70 13.65 -8.05
CA SER A 88 5.67 12.68 -7.67
C SER A 88 6.31 11.31 -7.62
N LYS A 89 6.14 10.60 -6.51
CA LYS A 89 6.68 9.26 -6.36
C LYS A 89 5.63 8.37 -5.74
N ILE A 90 5.61 7.12 -6.16
CA ILE A 90 4.62 6.17 -5.70
C ILE A 90 5.15 5.45 -4.49
N VAL A 91 4.39 5.49 -3.40
CA VAL A 91 4.76 4.88 -2.13
C VAL A 91 3.83 3.69 -1.87
N PHE A 92 4.42 2.57 -1.51
CA PHE A 92 3.67 1.37 -1.12
C PHE A 92 3.71 1.24 0.39
N ILE A 93 2.55 1.11 1.01
CA ILE A 93 2.44 1.03 2.46
C ILE A 93 1.79 -0.29 2.83
N THR A 94 2.44 -1.03 3.71
CA THR A 94 1.81 -2.18 4.36
C THR A 94 1.36 -1.72 5.74
N TRP A 95 0.06 -1.66 5.93
CA TRP A 95 -0.52 -1.20 7.19
C TRP A 95 -0.90 -2.42 8.01
N SER A 96 -0.25 -2.59 9.15
CA SER A 96 -0.45 -3.75 10.00
C SER A 96 -0.37 -3.30 11.46
N PRO A 97 -1.43 -2.68 11.96
CA PRO A 97 -1.38 -2.11 13.31
C PRO A 97 -1.27 -3.20 14.37
N ASP A 98 -0.65 -2.83 15.49
CA ASP A 98 -0.39 -3.80 16.56
C ASP A 98 -1.66 -4.46 17.07
N THR A 99 -2.78 -3.76 17.02
CA THR A 99 -4.05 -4.28 17.53
C THR A 99 -4.81 -5.13 16.53
N ALA A 100 -4.33 -5.27 15.31
CA ALA A 100 -4.99 -6.14 14.34
C ALA A 100 -4.87 -7.60 14.80
N PRO A 101 -5.84 -8.45 14.41
CA PRO A 101 -5.76 -9.87 14.78
C PRO A 101 -4.48 -10.50 14.24
N ILE A 102 -3.91 -11.40 15.02
CA ILE A 102 -2.66 -12.05 14.63
C ILE A 102 -2.79 -12.78 13.31
N ARG A 103 -3.93 -13.44 13.09
CA ARG A 103 -4.13 -14.15 11.83
C ARG A 103 -4.11 -13.19 10.64
N SER A 104 -4.74 -12.04 10.80
CA SER A 104 -4.75 -11.03 9.75
C SER A 104 -3.34 -10.55 9.45
N LYS A 105 -2.58 -10.26 10.52
CA LYS A 105 -1.21 -9.80 10.33
C LYS A 105 -0.37 -10.83 9.57
N MET A 106 -0.55 -12.11 9.92
CA MET A 106 0.21 -13.17 9.26
C MET A 106 -0.14 -13.29 7.78
N VAL A 107 -1.41 -13.25 7.47
CA VAL A 107 -1.84 -13.42 6.09
C VAL A 107 -1.40 -12.24 5.24
N TYR A 108 -1.53 -11.02 5.76
CA TYR A 108 -1.11 -9.85 5.01
C TYR A 108 0.40 -9.82 4.84
N ALA A 109 1.16 -10.23 5.84
CA ALA A 109 2.61 -10.29 5.70
C ALA A 109 3.02 -11.31 4.63
N ALA A 110 2.37 -12.46 4.63
CA ALA A 110 2.70 -13.52 3.67
C ALA A 110 2.29 -13.16 2.25
N SER A 111 1.23 -12.37 2.09
CA SER A 111 0.70 -12.02 0.78
C SER A 111 1.35 -10.80 0.16
N LYS A 112 2.14 -10.05 0.92
CA LYS A 112 2.70 -8.79 0.47
C LYS A 112 3.51 -8.94 -0.82
N ASP A 113 4.35 -9.96 -0.89
CA ASP A 113 5.24 -10.09 -2.04
C ASP A 113 4.48 -10.30 -3.34
N ALA A 114 3.36 -11.00 -3.30
CA ALA A 114 2.58 -11.18 -4.50
C ALA A 114 2.12 -9.85 -5.07
N LEU A 115 1.63 -8.97 -4.21
CA LEU A 115 1.19 -7.66 -4.66
C LEU A 115 2.40 -6.81 -5.09
N ARG A 116 3.45 -6.82 -4.29
CA ARG A 116 4.61 -5.99 -4.57
C ARG A 116 5.23 -6.33 -5.93
N ARG A 117 5.31 -7.63 -6.25
CA ARG A 117 5.88 -8.03 -7.54
C ARG A 117 5.00 -7.63 -8.71
N ALA A 118 3.69 -7.51 -8.49
CA ALA A 118 2.77 -7.16 -9.56
C ALA A 118 2.72 -5.66 -9.84
N LEU A 119 3.22 -4.83 -8.92
CA LEU A 119 3.14 -3.38 -9.06
C LEU A 119 4.51 -2.83 -9.43
N ASN A 120 4.66 -2.38 -10.66
CA ASN A 120 5.91 -1.82 -11.14
C ASN A 120 5.93 -0.31 -10.94
N GLY A 121 7.07 0.20 -10.47
CA GLY A 121 7.22 1.64 -10.35
C GLY A 121 7.05 2.17 -8.94
N ILE A 122 7.01 1.29 -7.95
CA ILE A 122 6.99 1.71 -6.55
C ILE A 122 8.37 2.27 -6.21
N TYR A 123 8.39 3.49 -5.64
CA TYR A 123 9.66 4.12 -5.28
C TYR A 123 10.07 3.79 -3.86
N ALA A 124 9.13 3.79 -2.93
CA ALA A 124 9.43 3.56 -1.52
C ALA A 124 8.45 2.55 -0.95
N ASP A 125 8.94 1.72 -0.05
CA ASP A 125 8.18 0.67 0.61
C ASP A 125 8.18 0.97 2.09
N VAL A 126 6.99 1.16 2.67
CA VAL A 126 6.84 1.59 4.05
C VAL A 126 6.05 0.55 4.82
N GLN A 127 6.55 0.19 5.99
CA GLN A 127 5.85 -0.70 6.90
C GLN A 127 5.30 0.13 8.05
N GLY A 128 3.97 0.12 8.23
CA GLY A 128 3.36 0.91 9.28
C GLY A 128 2.66 0.05 10.31
N THR A 129 3.08 0.16 11.57
CA THR A 129 2.40 -0.50 12.68
C THR A 129 1.66 0.49 13.56
N ASP A 130 1.93 1.77 13.39
CA ASP A 130 1.14 2.81 14.01
C ASP A 130 1.21 4.07 13.16
N PHE A 131 0.40 5.06 13.50
CA PHE A 131 0.27 6.24 12.65
C PHE A 131 1.54 7.09 12.58
N SER A 132 2.40 7.01 13.60
CA SER A 132 3.63 7.80 13.55
C SER A 132 4.55 7.32 12.42
N GLU A 133 4.46 6.06 12.04
CA GLU A 133 5.32 5.51 11.00
C GLU A 133 4.86 5.88 9.60
N VAL A 134 3.62 6.33 9.46
CA VAL A 134 3.10 6.75 8.15
C VAL A 134 2.75 8.22 8.12
N ALA A 135 3.22 9.00 9.08
CA ALA A 135 2.97 10.43 9.10
C ALA A 135 3.59 11.10 7.89
N TYR A 136 3.01 12.23 7.49
CA TYR A 136 3.44 12.92 6.28
C TYR A 136 4.95 13.16 6.26
N ASP A 137 5.50 13.67 7.36
CA ASP A 137 6.92 14.00 7.38
C ASP A 137 7.80 12.77 7.25
N ASP A 138 7.35 11.64 7.78
CA ASP A 138 8.13 10.41 7.66
C ASP A 138 8.13 9.91 6.22
N ILE A 139 7.00 10.01 5.54
CA ILE A 139 6.96 9.61 4.13
C ILE A 139 7.78 10.58 3.29
N LEU A 140 7.68 11.86 3.58
CA LEU A 140 8.47 12.86 2.85
C LEU A 140 9.97 12.56 2.98
N ALA A 141 10.41 12.20 4.17
CA ALA A 141 11.82 11.87 4.36
C ALA A 141 12.23 10.67 3.51
N LYS A 142 11.35 9.68 3.42
CA LYS A 142 11.68 8.49 2.63
C LYS A 142 11.78 8.77 1.15
N VAL A 143 10.90 9.62 0.62
CA VAL A 143 10.93 9.87 -0.82
C VAL A 143 12.02 10.85 -1.22
N THR A 144 12.56 11.61 -0.27
CA THR A 144 13.61 12.59 -0.59
C THR A 144 15.01 12.14 -0.18
N GLN A 145 15.13 11.11 0.66
CA GLN A 145 16.45 10.79 1.21
C GLN A 145 17.36 10.07 0.24
N THR A 146 16.84 9.56 -0.86
CA THR A 146 17.64 8.83 -1.83
C THR A 146 18.08 9.68 -2.99
N ALA A 147 18.15 10.97 -2.80
CA ALA A 147 18.50 11.89 -3.89
C ALA A 147 19.98 11.81 -4.28
N HIS A 148 20.75 10.97 -3.59
CA HIS A 148 22.17 10.85 -3.97
C HIS A 148 22.47 9.45 -4.49
#